data_842cbb66d6c7427c45d2a9c78118f105
#
_entry.id   842cbb66d6c7427c45d2a9c78118f105
#
_cell.length_a   1.000
_cell.length_b   1.000
_cell.length_c   1.000
_cell.angle_alpha   90.00
_cell.angle_beta   90.00
_cell.angle_gamma   90.00
#
_symmetry.space_group_name_H-M   'P 1'
#
loop_
_entity.id
_entity.type
_entity.pdbx_description
1 polymer ?
#
loop_
_entity_poly.entity_id
_entity_poly.type
_entity_poly.pdbx_seq_one_letter_code
_entity_poly.pdbx_strand_id
1 'polypeptide(L)'
;MLFRSDYGGFTHFDLNRPDPLGSHANPHFGNTNGVTGAWLKQDLIVRVGTLFGHQPGAKTISYSEDGGRHWTMCATVPTEKSRNGHIAVAADGSSWIWTPDRSEAYLTRDKGASWQSCRGLPKNIRIIADKVNPQRFYAVDAVAEILYSSEDGGATFHADTLNLTVKRFQRGNAGAAVRRGDPRGGQDRIYATPGHEKDLWIAAYDGLYRSAASEKFDFRALDKVRTIYAFGFGKAKPGNDYPAIYLIGVVNGQYGFFRSDDAANSWVRINDDAHQYGLVLHICGDMQEYGRVYIGTHGRGIVTGVPAS
;
A
#
# COMPACT_ATOMS: atom_id res chain seq x y z
N MET A 1 -6.43 -8.67 6.37
CA MET A 1 -6.17 -8.21 4.99
C MET A 1 -6.98 -6.96 4.71
N LEU A 2 -6.38 -5.91 4.12
CA LEU A 2 -6.99 -4.60 3.95
C LEU A 2 -7.04 -4.23 2.45
N PHE A 3 -8.23 -4.12 1.89
CA PHE A 3 -8.43 -3.69 0.51
C PHE A 3 -9.22 -2.38 0.43
N ARG A 4 -8.97 -1.63 -0.64
CA ARG A 4 -9.85 -0.53 -1.05
C ARG A 4 -11.19 -1.11 -1.49
N SER A 5 -12.27 -0.46 -1.12
CA SER A 5 -13.63 -0.90 -1.43
C SER A 5 -14.49 0.28 -1.85
N ASP A 6 -15.37 0.07 -2.80
CA ASP A 6 -16.45 1.00 -3.14
C ASP A 6 -17.60 0.96 -2.12
N TYR A 7 -17.45 0.15 -1.08
CA TYR A 7 -18.29 0.08 0.11
C TYR A 7 -17.47 0.44 1.35
N GLY A 8 -18.12 0.70 2.47
CA GLY A 8 -17.49 1.05 3.74
C GLY A 8 -16.41 0.09 4.23
N GLY A 9 -16.43 -1.13 3.75
CA GLY A 9 -15.51 -2.21 4.09
C GLY A 9 -16.12 -3.21 5.07
N PHE A 10 -15.49 -4.36 5.15
CA PHE A 10 -15.81 -5.47 6.04
C PHE A 10 -14.53 -6.02 6.64
N THR A 11 -14.61 -6.60 7.84
CA THR A 11 -13.53 -7.37 8.44
C THR A 11 -13.91 -8.85 8.40
N HIS A 12 -13.14 -9.67 7.71
CA HIS A 12 -13.37 -11.11 7.65
C HIS A 12 -12.43 -11.82 8.61
N PHE A 13 -13.00 -12.44 9.64
CA PHE A 13 -12.30 -13.33 10.58
C PHE A 13 -12.29 -14.78 10.09
N ASP A 14 -13.30 -15.14 9.30
CA ASP A 14 -13.41 -16.40 8.58
C ASP A 14 -13.77 -16.10 7.13
N LEU A 15 -12.93 -16.53 6.19
CA LEU A 15 -13.13 -16.27 4.76
C LEU A 15 -14.32 -17.03 4.17
N ASN A 16 -14.81 -18.07 4.86
CA ASN A 16 -15.92 -18.90 4.42
C ASN A 16 -17.27 -18.42 4.96
N ARG A 17 -17.28 -17.39 5.80
CA ARG A 17 -18.50 -16.87 6.43
C ARG A 17 -18.60 -15.35 6.28
N PRO A 18 -19.81 -14.82 6.09
CA PRO A 18 -20.03 -13.39 6.20
C PRO A 18 -19.62 -12.89 7.58
N ASP A 19 -19.08 -11.67 7.66
CA ASP A 19 -18.81 -11.04 8.95
C ASP A 19 -20.14 -10.75 9.66
N PRO A 20 -20.35 -11.24 10.89
CA PRO A 20 -21.57 -10.98 11.66
C PRO A 20 -21.74 -9.51 12.01
N LEU A 21 -20.68 -8.71 12.02
CA LEU A 21 -20.73 -7.25 12.26
C LEU A 21 -21.20 -6.47 11.03
N GLY A 22 -21.25 -7.11 9.85
CA GLY A 22 -21.65 -6.47 8.60
C GLY A 22 -20.66 -5.41 8.13
N SER A 23 -21.14 -4.41 7.39
CA SER A 23 -20.29 -3.33 6.90
C SER A 23 -19.88 -2.37 8.02
N HIS A 24 -18.63 -1.88 7.92
CA HIS A 24 -18.07 -0.98 8.92
C HIS A 24 -18.92 0.30 9.08
N ALA A 25 -19.31 0.60 10.32
CA ALA A 25 -19.93 1.85 10.75
C ALA A 25 -18.90 2.80 11.38
N ASN A 26 -19.34 3.95 11.87
CA ASN A 26 -18.56 4.96 12.61
C ASN A 26 -17.27 5.44 11.92
N PRO A 27 -17.34 6.12 10.76
CA PRO A 27 -18.54 6.40 9.97
C PRO A 27 -18.82 5.31 8.95
N HIS A 28 -19.99 5.39 8.31
CA HIS A 28 -20.28 4.57 7.15
C HIS A 28 -19.71 5.26 5.90
N PHE A 29 -18.70 4.64 5.30
CA PHE A 29 -18.12 5.12 4.04
C PHE A 29 -18.85 4.53 2.84
N GLY A 30 -19.11 5.36 1.82
CA GLY A 30 -19.51 4.90 0.49
C GLY A 30 -18.32 4.45 -0.33
N ASN A 31 -17.12 4.95 0.01
CA ASN A 31 -15.87 4.56 -0.62
C ASN A 31 -14.72 4.67 0.39
N THR A 32 -13.98 3.58 0.61
CA THR A 32 -12.76 3.56 1.40
C THR A 32 -11.55 3.62 0.48
N ASN A 33 -10.93 4.79 0.36
CA ASN A 33 -9.80 5.03 -0.56
C ASN A 33 -8.45 4.67 0.04
N GLY A 34 -8.30 4.77 1.34
CA GLY A 34 -7.09 4.43 2.05
C GLY A 34 -7.38 3.62 3.31
N VAL A 35 -6.63 2.54 3.49
CA VAL A 35 -6.63 1.75 4.72
C VAL A 35 -5.23 1.20 4.94
N THR A 36 -4.76 1.29 6.19
CA THR A 36 -3.46 0.78 6.61
C THR A 36 -3.45 0.51 8.10
N GLY A 37 -2.51 -0.29 8.57
CA GLY A 37 -2.31 -0.58 9.99
C GLY A 37 -0.87 -0.33 10.42
N ALA A 38 -0.68 -0.17 11.73
CA ALA A 38 0.63 -0.13 12.35
C ALA A 38 1.25 -1.53 12.34
N TRP A 39 2.47 -1.65 11.80
CA TRP A 39 3.09 -2.97 11.63
C TRP A 39 3.41 -3.67 12.95
N LEU A 40 3.91 -2.92 13.93
CA LEU A 40 4.26 -3.44 15.27
C LEU A 40 3.08 -3.40 16.25
N LYS A 41 1.93 -2.82 15.85
CA LYS A 41 0.69 -2.77 16.63
C LYS A 41 -0.49 -3.17 15.73
N GLN A 42 -0.59 -4.46 15.42
CA GLN A 42 -1.46 -5.00 14.38
C GLN A 42 -2.96 -4.72 14.58
N ASP A 43 -3.41 -4.50 15.81
CA ASP A 43 -4.80 -4.14 16.10
C ASP A 43 -5.15 -2.69 15.73
N LEU A 44 -4.13 -1.83 15.56
CA LEU A 44 -4.33 -0.45 15.13
C LEU A 44 -4.43 -0.36 13.60
N ILE A 45 -5.63 -0.02 13.14
CA ILE A 45 -5.95 0.16 11.72
C ILE A 45 -6.57 1.54 11.54
N VAL A 46 -6.17 2.26 10.49
CA VAL A 46 -6.74 3.57 10.13
C VAL A 46 -7.29 3.51 8.72
N ARG A 47 -8.47 4.09 8.52
CA ARG A 47 -9.11 4.18 7.20
C ARG A 47 -9.58 5.61 6.90
N VAL A 48 -9.54 5.96 5.62
CA VAL A 48 -10.00 7.24 5.08
C VAL A 48 -10.89 7.01 3.87
N GLY A 49 -11.89 7.86 3.69
CA GLY A 49 -12.85 7.66 2.60
C GLY A 49 -13.79 8.83 2.37
N THR A 50 -14.88 8.54 1.68
CA THR A 50 -16.02 9.44 1.48
C THR A 50 -17.23 8.89 2.24
N LEU A 51 -17.95 9.74 2.95
CA LEU A 51 -19.16 9.35 3.67
C LEU A 51 -20.27 8.86 2.71
N PHE A 52 -20.98 7.84 3.13
CA PHE A 52 -22.17 7.38 2.43
C PHE A 52 -23.39 8.16 2.94
N GLY A 53 -24.03 8.89 2.05
CA GLY A 53 -25.22 9.69 2.39
C GLY A 53 -24.91 10.83 3.38
N HIS A 54 -25.98 11.33 3.99
CA HIS A 54 -25.90 12.43 4.96
C HIS A 54 -25.67 11.87 6.38
N GLN A 55 -24.51 12.15 6.95
CA GLN A 55 -24.11 11.75 8.30
C GLN A 55 -23.62 12.99 9.06
N PRO A 56 -24.50 13.75 9.73
CA PRO A 56 -24.13 14.99 10.42
C PRO A 56 -23.05 14.75 11.48
N GLY A 57 -22.00 15.58 11.46
CA GLY A 57 -20.87 15.48 12.39
C GLY A 57 -19.86 14.39 12.08
N ALA A 58 -20.14 13.46 11.15
CA ALA A 58 -19.21 12.40 10.80
C ALA A 58 -17.95 12.93 10.14
N LYS A 59 -16.82 12.26 10.40
CA LYS A 59 -15.50 12.57 9.84
C LYS A 59 -15.14 11.56 8.76
N THR A 60 -14.32 11.97 7.81
CA THR A 60 -13.85 11.18 6.67
C THR A 60 -12.64 10.31 6.98
N ILE A 61 -12.34 10.15 8.26
CA ILE A 61 -11.27 9.30 8.81
C ILE A 61 -11.74 8.64 10.09
N SER A 62 -11.36 7.38 10.28
CA SER A 62 -11.60 6.63 11.52
C SER A 62 -10.50 5.59 11.73
N TYR A 63 -10.42 5.10 12.96
CA TYR A 63 -9.46 4.08 13.35
C TYR A 63 -10.10 2.99 14.20
N SER A 64 -9.47 1.83 14.21
CA SER A 64 -9.78 0.70 15.07
C SER A 64 -8.54 0.37 15.91
N GLU A 65 -8.73 -0.06 17.14
CA GLU A 65 -7.69 -0.58 18.03
C GLU A 65 -7.91 -2.06 18.41
N ASP A 66 -8.78 -2.73 17.68
CA ASP A 66 -9.16 -4.13 17.92
C ASP A 66 -9.22 -4.96 16.62
N GLY A 67 -8.34 -4.65 15.68
CA GLY A 67 -8.21 -5.38 14.41
C GLY A 67 -9.37 -5.17 13.45
N GLY A 68 -10.10 -4.07 13.57
CA GLY A 68 -11.19 -3.70 12.67
C GLY A 68 -12.58 -4.16 13.12
N ARG A 69 -12.74 -4.61 14.38
CA ARG A 69 -14.05 -4.98 14.93
C ARG A 69 -14.89 -3.75 15.22
N HIS A 70 -14.30 -2.77 15.90
CA HIS A 70 -14.97 -1.51 16.21
C HIS A 70 -14.18 -0.35 15.64
N TRP A 71 -14.91 0.70 15.22
CA TRP A 71 -14.32 1.87 14.59
C TRP A 71 -14.66 3.13 15.38
N THR A 72 -13.67 3.98 15.58
CA THR A 72 -13.79 5.28 16.23
C THR A 72 -13.46 6.38 15.22
N MET A 73 -14.33 7.37 15.09
CA MET A 73 -14.06 8.56 14.27
C MET A 73 -12.98 9.41 14.92
N CYS A 74 -12.07 9.97 14.12
CA CYS A 74 -11.15 11.00 14.63
C CYS A 74 -11.96 12.24 15.09
N ALA A 75 -11.46 12.95 16.08
CA ALA A 75 -12.11 14.15 16.59
C ALA A 75 -12.18 15.26 15.54
N THR A 76 -11.11 15.39 14.72
CA THR A 76 -10.99 16.42 13.70
C THR A 76 -10.54 15.86 12.35
N VAL A 77 -10.55 16.69 11.33
CA VAL A 77 -9.93 16.48 10.02
C VAL A 77 -9.04 17.70 9.71
N PRO A 78 -7.97 17.55 8.88
CA PRO A 78 -7.06 18.68 8.60
C PRO A 78 -7.77 19.93 8.06
N THR A 79 -8.75 19.73 7.18
CA THR A 79 -9.63 20.76 6.64
C THR A 79 -11.02 20.18 6.43
N GLU A 80 -12.05 20.99 6.39
CA GLU A 80 -13.43 20.55 6.13
C GLU A 80 -13.62 19.82 4.80
N LYS A 81 -12.70 20.04 3.84
CA LYS A 81 -12.70 19.40 2.52
C LYS A 81 -11.90 18.10 2.48
N SER A 82 -11.21 17.73 3.57
CA SER A 82 -10.37 16.53 3.62
C SER A 82 -11.21 15.26 3.48
N ARG A 83 -10.92 14.49 2.45
CA ARG A 83 -11.59 13.21 2.16
C ARG A 83 -10.72 12.34 1.26
N ASN A 84 -10.98 11.05 1.23
CA ASN A 84 -10.26 10.09 0.37
C ASN A 84 -8.74 10.12 0.55
N GLY A 85 -8.02 9.86 -0.54
CA GLY A 85 -6.57 9.93 -0.61
C GLY A 85 -5.87 8.75 0.04
N HIS A 86 -4.73 9.01 0.66
CA HIS A 86 -3.84 7.99 1.19
C HIS A 86 -3.53 8.24 2.66
N ILE A 87 -3.45 7.16 3.43
CA ILE A 87 -3.08 7.18 4.84
C ILE A 87 -1.87 6.28 5.07
N ALA A 88 -0.88 6.75 5.83
CA ALA A 88 0.25 6.00 6.32
C ALA A 88 0.25 6.06 7.85
N VAL A 89 0.62 4.96 8.50
CA VAL A 89 0.68 4.83 9.95
C VAL A 89 2.06 4.34 10.32
N ALA A 90 2.75 5.03 11.25
CA ALA A 90 4.05 4.63 11.77
C ALA A 90 4.04 3.18 12.25
N ALA A 91 5.19 2.51 12.24
CA ALA A 91 5.28 1.09 12.60
C ALA A 91 4.66 0.78 13.97
N ASP A 92 4.83 1.66 14.95
CA ASP A 92 4.29 1.54 16.31
C ASP A 92 2.94 2.25 16.55
N GLY A 93 2.43 2.94 15.51
CA GLY A 93 1.20 3.71 15.56
C GLY A 93 1.32 5.12 16.16
N SER A 94 2.53 5.57 16.49
CA SER A 94 2.78 6.87 17.17
C SER A 94 2.45 8.09 16.32
N SER A 95 2.47 7.97 14.99
CA SER A 95 2.13 9.04 14.08
C SER A 95 1.41 8.51 12.84
N TRP A 96 0.51 9.33 12.29
CA TRP A 96 -0.22 9.03 11.06
C TRP A 96 -0.09 10.19 10.10
N ILE A 97 0.10 9.89 8.81
CA ILE A 97 0.14 10.90 7.76
C ILE A 97 -0.98 10.64 6.78
N TRP A 98 -1.87 11.61 6.66
CA TRP A 98 -2.95 11.59 5.68
C TRP A 98 -2.70 12.59 4.57
N THR A 99 -2.75 12.13 3.33
CA THR A 99 -2.76 12.96 2.12
C THR A 99 -4.15 12.88 1.51
N PRO A 100 -5.07 13.80 1.86
CA PRO A 100 -6.39 13.87 1.24
C PRO A 100 -6.30 14.14 -0.26
N ASP A 101 -7.34 13.80 -1.00
CA ASP A 101 -7.39 14.08 -2.44
C ASP A 101 -7.10 15.54 -2.76
N ARG A 102 -6.18 15.79 -3.69
CA ARG A 102 -5.77 17.10 -4.19
C ARG A 102 -5.23 18.05 -3.12
N SER A 103 -4.79 17.52 -1.99
CA SER A 103 -4.32 18.28 -0.84
C SER A 103 -2.85 18.04 -0.54
N GLU A 104 -2.32 18.81 0.40
CA GLU A 104 -1.06 18.56 1.08
C GLU A 104 -1.18 17.35 2.01
N ALA A 105 -0.04 16.85 2.48
CA ALA A 105 0.02 15.82 3.49
C ALA A 105 -0.06 16.43 4.89
N TYR A 106 -0.80 15.79 5.79
CA TYR A 106 -1.00 16.21 7.17
C TYR A 106 -0.63 15.09 8.14
N LEU A 107 0.07 15.46 9.19
CA LEU A 107 0.55 14.60 10.26
C LEU A 107 -0.30 14.79 11.51
N THR A 108 -0.66 13.68 12.17
CA THR A 108 -1.19 13.65 13.54
C THR A 108 -0.33 12.74 14.42
N ARG A 109 -0.19 13.08 15.70
CA ARG A 109 0.42 12.26 16.75
C ARG A 109 -0.53 11.95 17.91
N ASP A 110 -1.79 12.35 17.77
CA ASP A 110 -2.83 12.26 18.79
C ASP A 110 -4.12 11.64 18.24
N LYS A 111 -3.99 10.68 17.31
CA LYS A 111 -5.07 9.93 16.67
C LYS A 111 -6.13 10.84 16.01
N GLY A 112 -5.69 11.95 15.43
CA GLY A 112 -6.55 12.87 14.70
C GLY A 112 -7.32 13.84 15.59
N ALA A 113 -6.84 14.11 16.80
CA ALA A 113 -7.32 15.23 17.61
C ALA A 113 -6.78 16.57 17.08
N SER A 114 -5.54 16.56 16.56
CA SER A 114 -4.93 17.70 15.88
C SER A 114 -4.12 17.27 14.64
N TRP A 115 -3.89 18.23 13.74
CA TRP A 115 -3.16 18.01 12.48
C TRP A 115 -2.19 19.15 12.20
N GLN A 116 -1.02 18.80 11.66
CA GLN A 116 -0.03 19.76 11.15
C GLN A 116 0.38 19.38 9.73
N SER A 117 0.70 20.35 8.88
CA SER A 117 1.18 20.09 7.52
C SER A 117 2.56 19.46 7.54
N CYS A 118 2.78 18.42 6.75
CA CYS A 118 4.10 17.88 6.44
C CYS A 118 4.85 18.84 5.50
N ARG A 119 6.17 18.97 5.71
CA ARG A 119 7.03 19.83 4.87
C ARG A 119 7.80 19.01 3.85
N GLY A 120 8.11 19.60 2.70
CA GLY A 120 8.99 18.99 1.69
C GLY A 120 8.31 18.01 0.74
N LEU A 121 6.99 17.95 0.71
CA LEU A 121 6.23 17.04 -0.15
C LEU A 121 5.39 17.76 -1.20
N PRO A 122 5.24 17.21 -2.40
CA PRO A 122 4.23 17.66 -3.35
C PRO A 122 2.82 17.26 -2.88
N LYS A 123 1.81 17.96 -3.41
CA LYS A 123 0.41 17.59 -3.16
C LYS A 123 0.06 16.23 -3.74
N ASN A 124 -0.90 15.56 -3.09
CA ASN A 124 -1.48 14.30 -3.59
C ASN A 124 -0.48 13.14 -3.72
N ILE A 125 0.65 13.19 -3.03
CA ILE A 125 1.63 12.11 -3.03
C ILE A 125 1.20 10.98 -2.09
N ARG A 126 1.50 9.74 -2.49
CA ARG A 126 1.27 8.57 -1.65
C ARG A 126 2.48 8.32 -0.75
N ILE A 127 2.25 8.33 0.55
CA ILE A 127 3.26 8.07 1.58
C ILE A 127 3.07 6.67 2.13
N ILE A 128 4.17 6.01 2.47
CA ILE A 128 4.21 4.77 3.24
C ILE A 128 5.10 4.96 4.48
N ALA A 129 4.85 4.16 5.51
CA ALA A 129 5.73 4.06 6.67
C ALA A 129 6.75 2.92 6.47
N ASP A 130 7.94 3.07 7.05
CA ASP A 130 8.82 1.95 7.33
C ASP A 130 8.11 0.94 8.23
N LYS A 131 8.47 -0.34 8.14
CA LYS A 131 7.81 -1.41 8.89
C LYS A 131 8.53 -1.74 10.22
N VAL A 132 9.68 -1.12 10.45
CA VAL A 132 10.52 -1.34 11.62
C VAL A 132 10.69 -0.04 12.42
N ASN A 133 11.14 1.04 11.75
CA ASN A 133 11.42 2.30 12.41
C ASN A 133 10.24 3.27 12.31
N PRO A 134 9.58 3.64 13.43
CA PRO A 134 8.41 4.52 13.40
C PRO A 134 8.71 5.97 13.02
N GLN A 135 9.99 6.38 13.01
CA GLN A 135 10.38 7.73 12.61
C GLN A 135 10.52 7.87 11.08
N ARG A 136 10.50 6.74 10.34
CA ARG A 136 10.76 6.74 8.91
C ARG A 136 9.50 6.61 8.07
N PHE A 137 9.40 7.52 7.09
CA PHE A 137 8.37 7.50 6.06
C PHE A 137 8.98 7.75 4.69
N TYR A 138 8.33 7.22 3.66
CA TYR A 138 8.82 7.30 2.29
C TYR A 138 7.68 7.63 1.33
N ALA A 139 8.00 8.32 0.26
CA ALA A 139 7.14 8.49 -0.89
C ALA A 139 7.98 8.52 -2.17
N VAL A 140 7.41 8.15 -3.29
CA VAL A 140 8.08 8.16 -4.58
C VAL A 140 7.21 8.85 -5.63
N ASP A 141 7.83 9.72 -6.40
CA ASP A 141 7.35 10.13 -7.72
C ASP A 141 8.21 9.43 -8.77
N ALA A 142 7.72 8.28 -9.26
CA ALA A 142 8.45 7.46 -10.23
C ALA A 142 8.60 8.17 -11.59
N VAL A 143 7.73 9.12 -11.91
CA VAL A 143 7.80 9.89 -13.18
C VAL A 143 8.82 11.03 -13.09
N ALA A 144 8.87 11.70 -11.94
CA ALA A 144 9.87 12.73 -11.66
C ALA A 144 11.23 12.14 -11.23
N GLU A 145 11.29 10.83 -10.95
CA GLU A 145 12.47 10.12 -10.43
C GLU A 145 12.95 10.72 -9.09
N ILE A 146 12.00 10.96 -8.17
CA ILE A 146 12.28 11.54 -6.86
C ILE A 146 11.79 10.58 -5.75
N LEU A 147 12.69 10.29 -4.80
CA LEU A 147 12.35 9.72 -3.51
C LEU A 147 12.22 10.83 -2.47
N TYR A 148 11.18 10.77 -1.70
CA TYR A 148 11.00 11.60 -0.51
C TYR A 148 11.15 10.71 0.73
N SER A 149 12.00 11.10 1.67
CA SER A 149 12.23 10.36 2.92
C SER A 149 12.13 11.27 4.13
N SER A 150 11.58 10.75 5.22
CA SER A 150 11.49 11.40 6.52
C SER A 150 12.13 10.52 7.59
N GLU A 151 12.77 11.16 8.56
CA GLU A 151 13.40 10.54 9.74
C GLU A 151 12.93 11.15 11.07
N ASP A 152 11.90 12.00 11.01
CA ASP A 152 11.36 12.75 12.16
C ASP A 152 9.88 12.44 12.45
N GLY A 153 9.46 11.23 12.09
CA GLY A 153 8.09 10.77 12.24
C GLY A 153 7.11 11.44 11.27
N GLY A 154 7.60 11.90 10.11
CA GLY A 154 6.78 12.42 9.02
C GLY A 154 6.55 13.94 9.04
N ALA A 155 7.22 14.70 9.89
CA ALA A 155 7.05 16.15 9.92
C ALA A 155 7.77 16.85 8.76
N THR A 156 8.96 16.34 8.37
CA THR A 156 9.77 16.90 7.30
C THR A 156 10.26 15.79 6.36
N PHE A 157 10.20 16.06 5.06
CA PHE A 157 10.69 15.16 4.02
C PHE A 157 11.82 15.82 3.23
N HIS A 158 12.84 15.03 2.94
CA HIS A 158 13.96 15.37 2.07
C HIS A 158 13.75 14.67 0.72
N ALA A 159 14.10 15.36 -0.36
CA ALA A 159 13.96 14.87 -1.72
C ALA A 159 15.33 14.44 -2.27
N ASP A 160 15.43 13.21 -2.74
CA ASP A 160 16.60 12.64 -3.39
C ASP A 160 16.27 12.20 -4.81
N THR A 161 17.17 12.44 -5.75
CA THR A 161 17.02 11.97 -7.12
C THR A 161 17.23 10.47 -7.19
N LEU A 162 16.33 9.78 -7.87
CA LEU A 162 16.43 8.35 -8.13
C LEU A 162 17.10 8.09 -9.47
N ASN A 163 18.05 7.15 -9.49
CA ASN A 163 18.62 6.62 -10.73
C ASN A 163 17.79 5.45 -11.23
N LEU A 164 16.54 5.70 -11.59
CA LEU A 164 15.67 4.69 -12.19
C LEU A 164 15.88 4.71 -13.72
N THR A 165 16.17 3.55 -14.30
CA THR A 165 16.15 3.35 -15.77
C THR A 165 14.73 3.10 -16.28
N VAL A 166 13.75 3.73 -15.67
CA VAL A 166 12.36 3.65 -16.08
C VAL A 166 12.22 4.24 -17.48
N LYS A 167 11.64 3.50 -18.41
CA LYS A 167 11.35 4.05 -19.73
C LYS A 167 10.41 5.23 -19.58
N ARG A 168 10.93 6.44 -19.81
CA ARG A 168 10.12 7.65 -19.79
C ARG A 168 9.03 7.51 -20.82
N PHE A 169 7.79 7.59 -20.38
CA PHE A 169 6.69 7.75 -21.30
C PHE A 169 6.86 9.10 -22.00
N GLN A 170 7.13 9.06 -23.31
CA GLN A 170 7.05 10.30 -24.10
C GLN A 170 5.62 10.79 -24.01
N ARG A 171 5.43 12.01 -23.49
CA ARG A 171 4.13 12.68 -23.57
C ARG A 171 3.72 12.69 -25.03
N GLY A 172 2.62 12.01 -25.37
CA GLY A 172 2.00 12.18 -26.69
C GLY A 172 1.66 13.65 -26.91
N ASN A 173 1.64 14.10 -28.14
CA ASN A 173 1.36 15.48 -28.57
C ASN A 173 0.00 16.07 -28.08
N ALA A 174 -0.76 15.37 -27.29
CA ALA A 174 -2.12 15.72 -26.85
C ALA A 174 -2.21 16.28 -25.41
N GLY A 175 -1.11 16.57 -24.72
CA GLY A 175 -1.17 17.19 -23.39
C GLY A 175 -1.81 16.33 -22.28
N ALA A 176 -2.33 15.14 -22.59
CA ALA A 176 -2.85 14.21 -21.62
C ALA A 176 -1.69 13.50 -20.91
N ALA A 177 -1.67 13.51 -19.58
CA ALA A 177 -0.75 12.70 -18.80
C ALA A 177 -1.01 11.22 -19.18
N VAL A 178 -0.06 10.59 -19.85
CA VAL A 178 -0.15 9.17 -20.19
C VAL A 178 -0.10 8.40 -18.88
N ARG A 179 -1.18 7.73 -18.54
CA ARG A 179 -1.26 6.90 -17.34
C ARG A 179 -0.37 5.67 -17.53
N ARG A 180 0.53 5.48 -16.61
CA ARG A 180 1.34 4.27 -16.50
C ARG A 180 0.54 3.24 -15.71
N GLY A 181 -0.15 2.33 -16.42
CA GLY A 181 -0.97 1.31 -15.79
C GLY A 181 -2.25 1.82 -15.12
N ASP A 182 -2.88 0.97 -14.31
CA ASP A 182 -4.08 1.34 -13.55
C ASP A 182 -3.69 2.03 -12.22
N PRO A 183 -4.14 3.28 -12.00
CA PRO A 183 -3.79 4.02 -10.77
C PRO A 183 -4.36 3.39 -9.49
N ARG A 184 -5.29 2.45 -9.61
CA ARG A 184 -5.84 1.68 -8.47
C ARG A 184 -4.94 0.51 -8.10
N GLY A 185 -4.13 0.00 -9.04
CA GLY A 185 -3.23 -1.14 -8.87
C GLY A 185 -1.96 -0.83 -8.07
N GLY A 186 -1.02 -1.75 -8.10
CA GLY A 186 0.26 -1.67 -7.39
C GLY A 186 1.39 -0.98 -8.15
N GLN A 187 1.10 -0.42 -9.32
CA GLN A 187 2.11 0.15 -10.22
C GLN A 187 2.58 1.55 -9.78
N ASP A 188 3.83 1.87 -10.12
CA ASP A 188 4.51 3.13 -9.77
C ASP A 188 4.40 3.44 -8.26
N ARG A 189 4.68 2.44 -7.43
CA ARG A 189 4.58 2.52 -5.98
C ARG A 189 5.84 2.03 -5.29
N ILE A 190 6.09 2.64 -4.14
CA ILE A 190 7.12 2.22 -3.19
C ILE A 190 6.51 1.31 -2.13
N TYR A 191 7.29 0.33 -1.67
CA TYR A 191 6.95 -0.62 -0.62
C TYR A 191 8.12 -0.76 0.33
N ALA A 192 7.85 -0.78 1.65
CA ALA A 192 8.83 -1.08 2.68
C ALA A 192 8.72 -2.55 3.08
N THR A 193 9.86 -3.22 3.18
CA THR A 193 9.93 -4.64 3.50
C THR A 193 9.60 -4.89 4.96
N PRO A 194 8.66 -5.79 5.28
CA PRO A 194 8.39 -6.20 6.65
C PRO A 194 9.64 -6.76 7.35
N GLY A 195 9.94 -6.26 8.55
CA GLY A 195 11.06 -6.72 9.36
C GLY A 195 12.44 -6.21 8.93
N HIS A 196 12.55 -5.43 7.85
CA HIS A 196 13.80 -4.93 7.33
C HIS A 196 13.75 -3.40 7.15
N GLU A 197 14.35 -2.66 8.07
CA GLU A 197 14.43 -1.20 8.03
C GLU A 197 15.19 -0.73 6.77
N LYS A 198 14.71 0.32 6.11
CA LYS A 198 15.30 0.90 4.89
C LYS A 198 15.39 -0.06 3.69
N ASP A 199 14.84 -1.25 3.76
CA ASP A 199 14.75 -2.14 2.59
C ASP A 199 13.49 -1.80 1.80
N LEU A 200 13.68 -1.17 0.64
CA LEU A 200 12.62 -0.56 -0.14
C LEU A 200 12.54 -1.16 -1.54
N TRP A 201 11.31 -1.28 -2.03
CA TRP A 201 11.01 -1.73 -3.38
C TRP A 201 10.21 -0.67 -4.13
N ILE A 202 10.55 -0.45 -5.38
CA ILE A 202 9.71 0.33 -6.30
C ILE A 202 9.18 -0.63 -7.37
N ALA A 203 7.87 -0.87 -7.32
CA ALA A 203 7.15 -1.57 -8.36
C ALA A 203 6.72 -0.55 -9.42
N ALA A 204 7.63 -0.21 -10.32
CA ALA A 204 7.32 0.61 -11.47
C ALA A 204 6.55 -0.21 -12.52
N TYR A 205 5.73 0.43 -13.33
CA TYR A 205 4.94 -0.27 -14.35
C TYR A 205 5.82 -1.15 -15.28
N ASP A 206 7.01 -0.71 -15.58
CA ASP A 206 7.95 -1.32 -16.52
C ASP A 206 9.19 -1.95 -15.87
N GLY A 207 9.17 -2.20 -14.56
CA GLY A 207 10.25 -2.87 -13.87
C GLY A 207 10.09 -2.93 -12.36
N LEU A 208 10.89 -3.78 -11.74
CA LEU A 208 11.01 -3.89 -10.29
C LEU A 208 12.40 -3.44 -9.88
N TYR A 209 12.45 -2.56 -8.88
CA TYR A 209 13.69 -2.01 -8.35
C TYR A 209 13.75 -2.24 -6.85
N ARG A 210 14.94 -2.49 -6.34
CA ARG A 210 15.19 -2.63 -4.91
C ARG A 210 16.37 -1.78 -4.47
N SER A 211 16.19 -1.09 -3.34
CA SER A 211 17.28 -0.55 -2.54
C SER A 211 17.34 -1.37 -1.24
N ALA A 212 18.35 -2.23 -1.11
CA ALA A 212 18.59 -2.94 0.15
C ALA A 212 19.02 -1.95 1.23
N ALA A 213 18.78 -2.29 2.49
CA ALA A 213 19.10 -1.45 3.64
C ALA A 213 20.52 -0.87 3.58
N SER A 214 20.63 0.43 3.35
CA SER A 214 21.90 1.15 3.25
C SER A 214 21.73 2.61 3.68
N GLU A 215 22.83 3.33 3.88
CA GLU A 215 22.79 4.76 4.23
C GLU A 215 22.23 5.63 3.08
N LYS A 216 22.52 5.22 1.83
CA LYS A 216 21.98 5.88 0.64
C LYS A 216 21.05 4.94 -0.10
N PHE A 217 19.91 5.46 -0.56
CA PHE A 217 18.98 4.70 -1.37
C PHE A 217 19.55 4.50 -2.78
N ASP A 218 20.01 3.28 -3.07
CA ASP A 218 20.53 2.85 -4.36
C ASP A 218 19.58 1.79 -4.97
N PHE A 219 18.62 2.26 -5.76
CA PHE A 219 17.64 1.38 -6.39
C PHE A 219 18.22 0.71 -7.63
N ARG A 220 18.35 -0.61 -7.57
CA ARG A 220 18.81 -1.44 -8.67
C ARG A 220 17.68 -2.19 -9.33
N ALA A 221 17.65 -2.15 -10.65
CA ALA A 221 16.67 -2.88 -11.46
C ALA A 221 16.87 -4.39 -11.34
N LEU A 222 15.76 -5.13 -11.33
CA LEU A 222 15.77 -6.58 -11.44
C LEU A 222 15.41 -6.98 -12.87
N ASP A 223 16.40 -7.43 -13.63
CA ASP A 223 16.31 -7.68 -15.08
C ASP A 223 15.25 -8.71 -15.50
N LYS A 224 14.88 -9.61 -14.61
CA LYS A 224 13.89 -10.66 -14.87
C LYS A 224 12.46 -10.15 -14.90
N VAL A 225 12.17 -8.99 -14.28
CA VAL A 225 10.81 -8.44 -14.11
C VAL A 225 10.64 -7.25 -15.04
N ARG A 226 9.71 -7.37 -16.00
CA ARG A 226 9.52 -6.34 -17.03
C ARG A 226 8.26 -5.53 -16.92
N THR A 227 7.23 -6.08 -16.28
CA THR A 227 5.94 -5.40 -16.10
C THR A 227 5.34 -5.88 -14.79
N ILE A 228 4.82 -4.95 -14.00
CA ILE A 228 4.18 -5.25 -12.72
C ILE A 228 2.78 -4.63 -12.70
N TYR A 229 1.81 -5.43 -12.29
CA TYR A 229 0.44 -4.98 -12.06
C TYR A 229 0.10 -4.89 -10.58
N ALA A 230 0.64 -5.80 -9.77
CA ALA A 230 0.47 -5.81 -8.33
C ALA A 230 1.70 -6.40 -7.64
N PHE A 231 1.98 -5.93 -6.43
CA PHE A 231 3.13 -6.34 -5.61
C PHE A 231 2.74 -6.39 -4.14
N GLY A 232 3.31 -7.33 -3.39
CA GLY A 232 3.11 -7.43 -1.96
C GLY A 232 4.02 -8.45 -1.30
N PHE A 233 3.94 -8.52 0.03
CA PHE A 233 4.71 -9.44 0.86
C PHE A 233 3.81 -10.45 1.54
N GLY A 234 4.40 -11.53 2.01
CA GLY A 234 3.78 -12.55 2.85
C GLY A 234 4.80 -13.16 3.81
N LYS A 235 4.35 -14.11 4.63
CA LYS A 235 5.20 -14.81 5.58
C LYS A 235 6.42 -15.42 4.89
N ALA A 236 7.58 -15.28 5.52
CA ALA A 236 8.82 -15.91 5.07
C ALA A 236 8.65 -17.42 4.95
N LYS A 237 9.35 -18.03 3.97
CA LYS A 237 9.47 -19.49 3.87
C LYS A 237 10.08 -20.03 5.16
N PRO A 238 9.60 -21.17 5.70
CA PRO A 238 10.25 -21.79 6.85
C PRO A 238 11.76 -21.94 6.67
N GLY A 239 12.52 -21.40 7.63
CA GLY A 239 13.98 -21.34 7.60
C GLY A 239 14.58 -20.09 6.93
N ASN A 240 13.77 -19.20 6.38
CA ASN A 240 14.20 -17.91 5.84
C ASN A 240 13.77 -16.76 6.77
N ASP A 241 14.59 -15.71 6.83
CA ASP A 241 14.26 -14.47 7.56
C ASP A 241 13.57 -13.44 6.66
N TYR A 242 13.80 -13.51 5.34
CA TYR A 242 13.24 -12.56 4.40
C TYR A 242 11.80 -12.94 4.01
N PRO A 243 10.86 -11.98 4.04
CA PRO A 243 9.47 -12.25 3.68
C PRO A 243 9.35 -12.73 2.24
N ALA A 244 8.40 -13.64 1.99
CA ALA A 244 8.06 -14.02 0.64
C ALA A 244 7.51 -12.81 -0.12
N ILE A 245 7.94 -12.66 -1.37
CA ILE A 245 7.47 -11.60 -2.27
C ILE A 245 6.46 -12.20 -3.23
N TYR A 246 5.38 -11.48 -3.46
CA TYR A 246 4.35 -11.83 -4.44
C TYR A 246 4.20 -10.72 -5.46
N LEU A 247 4.13 -11.08 -6.74
CA LEU A 247 3.83 -10.14 -7.80
C LEU A 247 2.90 -10.73 -8.86
N ILE A 248 2.18 -9.85 -9.53
CA ILE A 248 1.46 -10.14 -10.77
C ILE A 248 2.12 -9.30 -11.84
N GLY A 249 2.58 -9.93 -12.91
CA GLY A 249 3.32 -9.24 -13.94
C GLY A 249 3.94 -10.15 -14.96
N VAL A 250 5.00 -9.67 -15.61
CA VAL A 250 5.78 -10.42 -16.59
C VAL A 250 7.18 -10.67 -16.02
N VAL A 251 7.46 -11.95 -15.74
CA VAL A 251 8.76 -12.42 -15.23
C VAL A 251 9.37 -13.39 -16.26
N ASN A 252 10.62 -13.19 -16.65
CA ASN A 252 11.30 -13.99 -17.69
C ASN A 252 10.46 -14.09 -18.99
N GLY A 253 9.73 -13.05 -19.36
CA GLY A 253 8.88 -13.02 -20.56
C GLY A 253 7.51 -13.71 -20.41
N GLN A 254 7.21 -14.32 -19.28
CA GLN A 254 5.93 -15.00 -19.02
C GLN A 254 5.04 -14.14 -18.11
N TYR A 255 3.78 -13.93 -18.51
CA TYR A 255 2.75 -13.35 -17.64
C TYR A 255 2.27 -14.38 -16.62
N GLY A 256 2.07 -13.93 -15.39
CA GLY A 256 1.54 -14.77 -14.33
C GLY A 256 1.55 -14.12 -12.95
N PHE A 257 1.21 -14.95 -11.97
CA PHE A 257 1.33 -14.64 -10.55
C PHE A 257 2.58 -15.36 -10.05
N PHE A 258 3.45 -14.66 -9.38
CA PHE A 258 4.75 -15.18 -9.00
C PHE A 258 5.01 -15.00 -7.52
N ARG A 259 5.76 -15.96 -6.97
CA ARG A 259 6.33 -15.88 -5.62
C ARG A 259 7.85 -15.99 -5.72
N SER A 260 8.52 -15.20 -4.90
CA SER A 260 9.93 -15.32 -4.62
C SER A 260 10.15 -15.51 -3.12
N ASP A 261 11.01 -16.46 -2.76
CA ASP A 261 11.36 -16.76 -1.37
C ASP A 261 12.82 -16.36 -1.04
N ASP A 262 13.50 -15.68 -1.97
CA ASP A 262 14.92 -15.37 -1.93
C ASP A 262 15.22 -13.92 -2.35
N ALA A 263 14.37 -12.99 -1.91
CA ALA A 263 14.51 -11.56 -2.19
C ALA A 263 14.60 -11.24 -3.69
N ALA A 264 13.78 -11.91 -4.50
CA ALA A 264 13.64 -11.79 -5.96
C ALA A 264 14.82 -12.33 -6.80
N ASN A 265 15.72 -13.12 -6.24
CA ASN A 265 16.76 -13.79 -7.03
C ASN A 265 16.17 -14.88 -7.94
N SER A 266 15.13 -15.58 -7.47
CA SER A 266 14.37 -16.54 -8.26
C SER A 266 12.86 -16.36 -8.07
N TRP A 267 12.09 -16.86 -9.06
CA TRP A 267 10.64 -16.73 -9.11
C TRP A 267 9.97 -18.05 -9.45
N VAL A 268 8.91 -18.37 -8.75
CA VAL A 268 8.02 -19.51 -9.03
C VAL A 268 6.68 -18.97 -9.46
N ARG A 269 6.18 -19.39 -10.62
CA ARG A 269 4.80 -19.08 -11.04
C ARG A 269 3.84 -19.89 -10.19
N ILE A 270 2.84 -19.23 -9.59
CA ILE A 270 1.89 -19.82 -8.64
C ILE A 270 0.47 -19.93 -9.17
N ASN A 271 0.24 -19.54 -10.43
CA ASN A 271 -1.02 -19.77 -11.14
C ASN A 271 -0.77 -20.53 -12.45
N ASP A 272 -1.78 -21.18 -12.96
CA ASP A 272 -1.81 -21.76 -14.31
C ASP A 272 -2.51 -20.85 -15.31
N ASP A 273 -2.65 -21.31 -16.55
CA ASP A 273 -3.26 -20.53 -17.63
C ASP A 273 -4.80 -20.45 -17.54
N ALA A 274 -5.43 -21.35 -16.80
CA ALA A 274 -6.88 -21.32 -16.55
C ALA A 274 -7.26 -20.33 -15.43
N HIS A 275 -6.31 -19.98 -14.54
CA HIS A 275 -6.53 -19.13 -13.38
C HIS A 275 -5.85 -17.76 -13.50
N GLN A 276 -6.34 -16.94 -14.46
CA GLN A 276 -5.82 -15.59 -14.73
C GLN A 276 -6.61 -14.48 -14.01
N TYR A 277 -7.87 -14.73 -13.65
CA TYR A 277 -8.78 -13.85 -12.89
C TYR A 277 -9.03 -12.45 -13.49
N GLY A 278 -8.64 -12.20 -14.74
CA GLY A 278 -8.79 -10.92 -15.41
C GLY A 278 -7.90 -9.81 -14.80
N LEU A 279 -8.44 -8.62 -14.62
CA LEU A 279 -7.69 -7.52 -14.02
C LEU A 279 -7.58 -7.72 -12.50
N VAL A 280 -6.36 -7.93 -12.03
CA VAL A 280 -6.04 -8.04 -10.61
C VAL A 280 -5.27 -6.79 -10.17
N LEU A 281 -5.77 -6.11 -9.14
CA LEU A 281 -5.26 -4.82 -8.69
C LEU A 281 -4.34 -4.95 -7.47
N HIS A 282 -4.50 -6.00 -6.69
CA HIS A 282 -3.76 -6.21 -5.45
C HIS A 282 -3.38 -7.67 -5.29
N ILE A 283 -2.19 -7.90 -4.75
CA ILE A 283 -1.71 -9.21 -4.29
C ILE A 283 -0.98 -9.03 -2.97
N CYS A 284 -1.18 -9.95 -2.04
CA CYS A 284 -0.36 -10.10 -0.85
C CYS A 284 -0.40 -11.55 -0.36
N GLY A 285 0.68 -11.99 0.24
CA GLY A 285 0.70 -13.22 1.02
C GLY A 285 0.11 -12.99 2.40
N ASP A 286 -0.31 -14.08 3.04
CA ASP A 286 -0.64 -14.09 4.45
C ASP A 286 0.64 -13.93 5.26
N MET A 287 0.61 -13.08 6.32
CA MET A 287 1.77 -12.88 7.18
C MET A 287 1.89 -13.90 8.30
N GLN A 288 0.87 -14.74 8.50
CA GLN A 288 0.83 -15.79 9.53
C GLN A 288 1.00 -17.19 8.93
N GLU A 289 0.58 -17.39 7.67
CA GLU A 289 0.63 -18.67 6.98
C GLU A 289 1.44 -18.57 5.68
N TYR A 290 2.60 -19.23 5.65
CA TYR A 290 3.44 -19.27 4.46
C TYR A 290 2.74 -19.92 3.28
N GLY A 291 2.84 -19.26 2.12
CA GLY A 291 2.28 -19.77 0.86
C GLY A 291 0.83 -19.40 0.61
N ARG A 292 0.04 -19.03 1.63
CA ARG A 292 -1.30 -18.50 1.42
C ARG A 292 -1.22 -17.12 0.78
N VAL A 293 -2.00 -16.91 -0.28
CA VAL A 293 -2.02 -15.65 -1.05
C VAL A 293 -3.44 -15.15 -1.21
N TYR A 294 -3.57 -13.84 -1.23
CA TYR A 294 -4.82 -13.13 -1.46
C TYR A 294 -4.67 -12.20 -2.66
N ILE A 295 -5.64 -12.20 -3.55
CA ILE A 295 -5.71 -11.27 -4.67
C ILE A 295 -7.02 -10.49 -4.64
N GLY A 296 -6.92 -9.18 -4.91
CA GLY A 296 -8.06 -8.31 -5.09
C GLY A 296 -8.32 -8.12 -6.58
N THR A 297 -9.45 -8.65 -7.06
CA THR A 297 -9.81 -8.61 -8.47
C THR A 297 -10.74 -7.44 -8.78
N HIS A 298 -10.79 -7.01 -10.03
CA HIS A 298 -11.79 -6.07 -10.49
C HIS A 298 -13.04 -6.84 -10.96
N GLY A 299 -13.99 -7.00 -10.04
CA GLY A 299 -15.32 -7.59 -10.34
C GLY A 299 -15.54 -9.04 -9.90
N ARG A 300 -14.52 -9.71 -9.29
CA ARG A 300 -14.67 -11.07 -8.73
C ARG A 300 -14.44 -11.13 -7.21
N GLY A 301 -14.37 -9.94 -6.56
CA GLY A 301 -14.08 -9.86 -5.12
C GLY A 301 -12.63 -10.26 -4.78
N ILE A 302 -12.46 -10.86 -3.61
CA ILE A 302 -11.20 -11.32 -3.09
C ILE A 302 -11.11 -12.84 -3.31
N VAL A 303 -10.02 -13.29 -3.92
CA VAL A 303 -9.73 -14.71 -4.15
C VAL A 303 -8.53 -15.09 -3.29
N THR A 304 -8.56 -16.26 -2.67
CA THR A 304 -7.46 -16.83 -1.89
C THR A 304 -6.93 -18.10 -2.55
N GLY A 305 -5.62 -18.29 -2.47
CA GLY A 305 -4.94 -19.51 -2.88
C GLY A 305 -4.07 -20.03 -1.74
N VAL A 306 -3.92 -21.35 -1.68
CA VAL A 306 -3.01 -22.06 -0.77
C VAL A 306 -2.09 -22.95 -1.60
N PRO A 307 -0.88 -23.29 -1.10
CA PRO A 307 -0.05 -24.27 -1.78
C PRO A 307 -0.81 -25.56 -2.02
N ALA A 308 -0.61 -26.19 -3.19
CA ALA A 308 -1.06 -27.55 -3.40
C ALA A 308 -0.32 -28.47 -2.41
N SER A 309 -1.08 -29.39 -1.79
CA SER A 309 -0.54 -30.41 -0.89
C SER A 309 0.31 -31.43 -1.64
#